data_c0f562a7cbf71a066c145b0130948174
#
_entry.id   c0f562a7cbf71a066c145b0130948174
#
_cell.length_a   1.000
_cell.length_b   1.000
_cell.length_c   1.000
_cell.angle_alpha   90.00
_cell.angle_beta   90.00
_cell.angle_gamma   90.00
#
_symmetry.space_group_name_H-M   'P 1'
#
loop_
_entity.id
_entity.type
_entity.pdbx_description
1 polymer ?
#
loop_
_entity_poly.entity_id
_entity_poly.type
_entity_poly.pdbx_seq_one_letter_code
_entity_poly.pdbx_strand_id
1 'polypeptide(L)'
;ARALSRLNMRHPPSNNQYIVAEFFKRGYHDALVHRLGQTLRRRWQLIGDLLERPLPGGSRRPTFGGSAIWVEGDQTLDAGRLLRRAAAEGILFEPGEVFFHGDRPPKHYFRLGFSSIPTDHIEPGIEKLVRLMRR
;
A
#
# COMPACT_ATOMS: atom_id res chain seq x y z
N ALA A 1 -1.05 26.67 11.40
CA ALA A 1 0.14 25.84 11.14
C ALA A 1 1.44 26.63 11.37
N ARG A 2 1.68 27.80 10.71
CA ARG A 2 2.94 28.56 10.83
C ARG A 2 3.27 29.03 12.28
N ALA A 3 2.28 29.48 13.07
CA ALA A 3 2.50 29.96 14.43
C ALA A 3 2.94 28.80 15.37
N LEU A 4 2.30 27.63 15.29
CA LEU A 4 2.66 26.44 16.07
C LEU A 4 4.04 25.88 15.69
N SER A 5 4.39 25.90 14.40
CA SER A 5 5.72 25.51 13.93
C SER A 5 6.82 26.43 14.47
N ARG A 6 6.55 27.73 14.57
CA ARG A 6 7.48 28.71 15.14
C ARG A 6 7.73 28.50 16.63
N LEU A 7 6.70 28.09 17.38
CA LEU A 7 6.82 27.81 18.82
C LEU A 7 7.61 26.53 19.10
N ASN A 8 7.50 25.53 18.20
CA ASN A 8 8.11 24.21 18.42
C ASN A 8 9.53 24.10 17.87
N MET A 9 9.79 24.60 16.66
CA MET A 9 11.07 24.36 15.98
C MET A 9 11.72 25.61 15.37
N ARG A 10 11.14 26.78 15.54
CA ARG A 10 11.55 28.06 14.91
C ARG A 10 11.74 27.96 13.39
N HIS A 11 12.66 27.13 12.94
CA HIS A 11 12.93 26.77 11.53
C HIS A 11 13.58 25.38 11.45
N PRO A 12 13.43 24.67 10.34
CA PRO A 12 14.17 23.42 10.11
C PRO A 12 15.70 23.65 10.17
N PRO A 13 16.50 22.65 10.56
CA PRO A 13 17.96 22.75 10.55
C PRO A 13 18.49 23.20 9.18
N SER A 14 19.38 24.20 9.16
CA SER A 14 19.88 24.81 7.92
C SER A 14 20.62 23.83 7.02
N ASN A 15 21.38 22.88 7.61
CA ASN A 15 22.05 21.82 6.87
C ASN A 15 21.07 20.90 6.13
N ASN A 16 19.93 20.55 6.75
CA ASN A 16 18.91 19.74 6.09
C ASN A 16 18.28 20.52 4.93
N GLN A 17 18.01 21.81 5.11
CA GLN A 17 17.50 22.66 4.03
C GLN A 17 18.49 22.74 2.86
N TYR A 18 19.79 22.89 3.15
CA TYR A 18 20.82 22.91 2.14
C TYR A 18 20.92 21.59 1.37
N ILE A 19 20.92 20.47 2.07
CA ILE A 19 20.95 19.12 1.44
C ILE A 19 19.75 18.94 0.51
N VAL A 20 18.55 19.30 0.97
CA VAL A 20 17.35 19.18 0.16
C VAL A 20 17.42 20.13 -1.06
N ALA A 21 17.87 21.36 -0.89
CA ALA A 21 18.03 22.30 -1.98
C ALA A 21 19.03 21.79 -3.05
N GLU A 22 20.18 21.25 -2.63
CA GLU A 22 21.15 20.65 -3.56
C GLU A 22 20.59 19.39 -4.26
N PHE A 23 19.81 18.57 -3.54
CA PHE A 23 19.15 17.39 -4.11
C PHE A 23 18.19 17.77 -5.26
N PHE A 24 17.39 18.82 -5.07
CA PHE A 24 16.52 19.37 -6.12
C PHE A 24 17.33 19.99 -7.26
N LYS A 25 18.27 20.86 -6.95
CA LYS A 25 19.09 21.55 -7.93
C LYS A 25 19.84 20.60 -8.87
N ARG A 26 20.27 19.46 -8.38
CA ARG A 26 20.98 18.44 -9.17
C ARG A 26 20.04 17.48 -9.93
N GLY A 27 18.72 17.67 -9.86
CA GLY A 27 17.74 16.85 -10.54
C GLY A 27 17.58 15.43 -9.92
N TYR A 28 18.18 15.16 -8.76
CA TYR A 28 18.08 13.84 -8.12
C TYR A 28 16.66 13.50 -7.69
N HIS A 29 15.87 14.51 -7.30
CA HIS A 29 14.47 14.35 -6.97
C HIS A 29 13.68 13.79 -8.17
N ASP A 30 13.80 14.38 -9.34
CA ASP A 30 13.04 13.99 -10.51
C ASP A 30 13.43 12.59 -10.98
N ALA A 31 14.73 12.29 -10.97
CA ALA A 31 15.24 10.95 -11.27
C ALA A 31 14.71 9.89 -10.29
N LEU A 32 14.66 10.22 -8.99
CA LEU A 32 14.13 9.34 -7.95
C LEU A 32 12.63 9.09 -8.14
N VAL A 33 11.85 10.16 -8.32
CA VAL A 33 10.39 10.08 -8.51
C VAL A 33 10.05 9.28 -9.77
N HIS A 34 10.76 9.50 -10.86
CA HIS A 34 10.57 8.76 -12.10
C HIS A 34 10.82 7.25 -11.91
N ARG A 35 11.97 6.88 -11.32
CA ARG A 35 12.34 5.48 -11.05
C ARG A 35 11.36 4.80 -10.09
N LEU A 36 10.99 5.50 -9.01
CA LEU A 36 10.03 4.98 -8.03
C LEU A 36 8.65 4.78 -8.69
N GLY A 37 8.20 5.76 -9.47
CA GLY A 37 6.94 5.67 -10.21
C GLY A 37 6.89 4.47 -11.16
N GLN A 38 7.97 4.19 -11.90
CA GLN A 38 8.06 3.01 -12.76
C GLN A 38 7.98 1.71 -11.95
N THR A 39 8.69 1.64 -10.83
CA THR A 39 8.69 0.45 -9.96
C THR A 39 7.31 0.19 -9.36
N LEU A 40 6.67 1.23 -8.82
CA LEU A 40 5.33 1.12 -8.24
C LEU A 40 4.28 0.77 -9.29
N ARG A 41 4.41 1.30 -10.51
CA ARG A 41 3.54 0.96 -11.65
C ARG A 41 3.59 -0.52 -11.98
N ARG A 42 4.79 -1.09 -12.10
CA ARG A 42 4.98 -2.52 -12.39
C ARG A 42 4.36 -3.39 -11.30
N ARG A 43 4.60 -3.06 -10.04
CA ARG A 43 4.03 -3.80 -8.89
C ARG A 43 2.52 -3.72 -8.86
N TRP A 44 1.96 -2.54 -9.09
CA TRP A 44 0.52 -2.30 -9.15
C TRP A 44 -0.15 -3.13 -10.27
N GLN A 45 0.44 -3.15 -11.46
CA GLN A 45 -0.04 -3.97 -12.58
C GLN A 45 0.00 -5.45 -12.22
N LEU A 46 1.16 -5.95 -11.76
CA LEU A 46 1.35 -7.35 -11.39
C LEU A 46 0.31 -7.83 -10.36
N ILE A 47 0.15 -7.10 -9.26
CA ILE A 47 -0.83 -7.46 -8.22
C ILE A 47 -2.25 -7.45 -8.78
N GLY A 48 -2.60 -6.45 -9.56
CA GLY A 48 -3.91 -6.36 -10.15
C GLY A 48 -4.22 -7.53 -11.09
N ASP A 49 -3.26 -7.93 -11.92
CA ASP A 49 -3.43 -9.07 -12.83
C ASP A 49 -3.55 -10.40 -12.07
N LEU A 50 -2.79 -10.56 -10.99
CA LEU A 50 -2.86 -11.74 -10.13
C LEU A 50 -4.19 -11.83 -9.34
N LEU A 51 -4.79 -10.70 -8.99
CA LEU A 51 -6.07 -10.66 -8.27
C LEU A 51 -7.29 -10.72 -9.16
N GLU A 52 -7.20 -10.36 -10.44
CA GLU A 52 -8.36 -10.32 -11.35
C GLU A 52 -9.03 -11.68 -11.53
N ARG A 53 -8.25 -12.76 -11.64
CA ARG A 53 -8.79 -14.11 -11.81
C ARG A 53 -9.50 -14.66 -10.56
N PRO A 54 -8.91 -14.58 -9.34
CA PRO A 54 -9.56 -15.07 -8.11
C PRO A 54 -10.67 -14.14 -7.59
N LEU A 55 -10.64 -12.86 -7.91
CA LEU A 55 -11.57 -11.85 -7.43
C LEU A 55 -11.98 -10.90 -8.58
N PRO A 56 -12.79 -11.35 -9.54
CA PRO A 56 -13.20 -10.52 -10.67
C PRO A 56 -13.87 -9.21 -10.18
N GLY A 57 -13.30 -8.07 -10.52
CA GLY A 57 -13.76 -6.76 -10.07
C GLY A 57 -13.52 -6.44 -8.57
N GLY A 58 -13.04 -7.39 -7.78
CA GLY A 58 -12.76 -7.19 -6.35
C GLY A 58 -11.55 -6.31 -6.07
N SER A 59 -10.57 -6.30 -6.95
CA SER A 59 -9.51 -5.29 -6.93
C SER A 59 -10.00 -4.08 -7.70
N ARG A 60 -10.84 -3.24 -7.09
CA ARG A 60 -11.18 -1.95 -7.71
C ARG A 60 -9.89 -1.18 -7.92
N ARG A 61 -9.48 -1.07 -9.17
CA ARG A 61 -8.37 -0.23 -9.63
C ARG A 61 -8.96 1.15 -9.97
N PRO A 62 -9.19 2.02 -9.00
CA PRO A 62 -9.73 3.32 -9.35
C PRO A 62 -8.66 4.07 -10.04
N THR A 63 -7.96 4.55 -10.37
CA THR A 63 -6.93 5.33 -10.98
C THR A 63 -5.52 4.78 -10.69
N PHE A 64 -4.73 4.89 -11.70
CA PHE A 64 -3.32 4.66 -11.69
C PHE A 64 -2.60 5.49 -10.61
N GLY A 65 -2.02 4.83 -9.64
CA GLY A 65 -1.19 5.48 -8.61
C GLY A 65 -1.33 4.87 -7.22
N GLY A 66 -0.54 5.37 -6.30
CA GLY A 66 -0.53 4.96 -4.91
C GLY A 66 0.48 3.85 -4.57
N SER A 67 0.45 3.43 -3.32
CA SER A 67 1.37 2.47 -2.71
C SER A 67 0.66 1.21 -2.19
N ALA A 68 -0.65 1.13 -2.40
CA ALA A 68 -1.50 0.05 -1.94
C ALA A 68 -2.70 -0.16 -2.89
N ILE A 69 -3.27 -1.36 -2.86
CA ILE A 69 -4.51 -1.71 -3.53
C ILE A 69 -5.58 -1.97 -2.48
N TRP A 70 -6.77 -1.44 -2.70
CA TRP A 70 -7.95 -1.76 -1.93
C TRP A 70 -8.62 -2.98 -2.55
N VAL A 71 -8.85 -4.00 -1.74
CA VAL A 71 -9.43 -5.27 -2.17
C VAL A 71 -10.77 -5.49 -1.50
N GLU A 72 -11.78 -5.84 -2.30
CA GLU A 72 -13.08 -6.31 -1.86
C GLU A 72 -13.12 -7.82 -2.06
N GLY A 73 -13.17 -8.56 -0.96
CA GLY A 73 -13.35 -10.01 -0.99
C GLY A 73 -14.82 -10.41 -1.07
N ASP A 74 -15.09 -11.72 -1.04
CA ASP A 74 -16.45 -12.23 -0.87
C ASP A 74 -17.08 -11.70 0.43
N GLN A 75 -18.41 -11.47 0.42
CA GLN A 75 -19.12 -10.92 1.59
C GLN A 75 -19.01 -11.80 2.85
N THR A 76 -18.70 -13.07 2.69
CA THR A 76 -18.48 -14.02 3.79
C THR A 76 -17.07 -13.97 4.36
N LEU A 77 -16.15 -13.25 3.68
CA LEU A 77 -14.77 -13.13 4.11
C LEU A 77 -14.65 -12.27 5.38
N ASP A 78 -13.92 -12.76 6.36
CA ASP A 78 -13.46 -11.98 7.52
C ASP A 78 -11.96 -11.69 7.36
N ALA A 79 -11.63 -10.46 6.95
CA ALA A 79 -10.25 -10.03 6.72
C ALA A 79 -9.37 -10.10 7.98
N GLY A 80 -9.96 -9.92 9.17
CA GLY A 80 -9.24 -10.07 10.43
C GLY A 80 -8.85 -11.53 10.71
N ARG A 81 -9.74 -12.48 10.41
CA ARG A 81 -9.41 -13.92 10.48
C ARG A 81 -8.39 -14.30 9.42
N LEU A 82 -8.56 -13.80 8.20
CA LEU A 82 -7.61 -14.04 7.11
C LEU A 82 -6.23 -13.52 7.48
N LEU A 83 -6.11 -12.31 8.06
CA LEU A 83 -4.83 -11.75 8.49
C LEU A 83 -4.10 -12.67 9.47
N ARG A 84 -4.79 -13.20 10.49
CA ARG A 84 -4.16 -14.12 11.47
C ARG A 84 -3.56 -15.36 10.81
N ARG A 85 -4.27 -15.93 9.83
CA ARG A 85 -3.80 -17.09 9.05
C ARG A 85 -2.64 -16.71 8.12
N ALA A 86 -2.77 -15.58 7.45
CA ALA A 86 -1.76 -15.07 6.52
C ALA A 86 -0.45 -14.70 7.24
N ALA A 87 -0.55 -14.11 8.44
CA ALA A 87 0.61 -13.77 9.25
C ALA A 87 1.45 -15.00 9.64
N ALA A 88 0.81 -16.13 9.90
CA ALA A 88 1.52 -17.39 10.15
C ALA A 88 2.31 -17.90 8.94
N GLU A 89 1.94 -17.46 7.72
CA GLU A 89 2.65 -17.75 6.47
C GLU A 89 3.55 -16.59 5.98
N GLY A 90 3.76 -15.57 6.84
CA GLY A 90 4.62 -14.42 6.55
C GLY A 90 3.98 -13.35 5.67
N ILE A 91 2.65 -13.32 5.55
CA ILE A 91 1.91 -12.32 4.77
C ILE A 91 1.19 -11.36 5.70
N LEU A 92 1.43 -10.06 5.53
CA LEU A 92 0.79 -9.01 6.29
C LEU A 92 0.03 -8.07 5.36
N PHE A 93 -1.17 -7.67 5.78
CA PHE A 93 -2.01 -6.66 5.15
C PHE A 93 -2.86 -5.95 6.20
N GLU A 94 -3.58 -4.93 5.83
CA GLU A 94 -4.44 -4.17 6.76
C GLU A 94 -5.91 -4.56 6.55
N PRO A 95 -6.60 -5.14 7.56
CA PRO A 95 -8.04 -5.35 7.48
C PRO A 95 -8.77 -4.03 7.27
N GLY A 96 -9.77 -4.05 6.39
CA GLY A 96 -10.45 -2.85 5.94
C GLY A 96 -11.35 -2.20 6.98
N GLU A 97 -11.78 -2.94 8.00
CA GLU A 97 -12.72 -2.46 9.02
C GLU A 97 -12.26 -1.16 9.71
N VAL A 98 -10.96 -0.94 9.86
CA VAL A 98 -10.38 0.28 10.48
C VAL A 98 -10.59 1.55 9.64
N PHE A 99 -10.97 1.43 8.37
CA PHE A 99 -11.19 2.55 7.45
C PHE A 99 -12.66 2.93 7.30
N PHE A 100 -13.57 2.21 7.96
CA PHE A 100 -15.00 2.50 7.93
C PHE A 100 -15.47 3.13 9.25
N HIS A 101 -16.48 3.97 9.15
CA HIS A 101 -17.16 4.52 10.32
C HIS A 101 -18.38 3.68 10.71
N GLY A 102 -18.75 3.71 12.00
CA GLY A 102 -19.93 3.05 12.55
C GLY A 102 -19.61 1.76 13.31
N ASP A 103 -20.62 1.22 13.99
CA ASP A 103 -20.46 0.10 14.93
C ASP A 103 -20.36 -1.26 14.28
N ARG A 104 -20.67 -1.37 12.98
CA ARG A 104 -20.65 -2.63 12.21
C ARG A 104 -19.96 -2.45 10.87
N PRO A 105 -18.63 -2.23 10.86
CA PRO A 105 -17.88 -2.09 9.62
C PRO A 105 -17.91 -3.40 8.81
N PRO A 106 -17.92 -3.32 7.47
CA PRO A 106 -17.82 -4.49 6.61
C PRO A 106 -16.45 -5.17 6.80
N LYS A 107 -16.44 -6.50 6.93
CA LYS A 107 -15.22 -7.27 7.26
C LYS A 107 -14.51 -7.86 6.05
N HIS A 108 -15.11 -7.78 4.87
CA HIS A 108 -14.60 -8.41 3.63
C HIS A 108 -13.66 -7.52 2.83
N TYR A 109 -13.32 -6.34 3.34
CA TYR A 109 -12.36 -5.44 2.71
C TYR A 109 -10.98 -5.54 3.37
N PHE A 110 -9.93 -5.32 2.58
CA PHE A 110 -8.58 -5.20 3.10
C PHE A 110 -7.69 -4.37 2.16
N ARG A 111 -6.61 -3.84 2.71
CA ARG A 111 -5.63 -3.01 2.00
C ARG A 111 -4.32 -3.76 1.86
N LEU A 112 -3.86 -3.96 0.63
CA LEU A 112 -2.57 -4.55 0.28
C LEU A 112 -1.56 -3.45 -0.03
N GLY A 113 -0.60 -3.23 0.87
CA GLY A 113 0.55 -2.37 0.64
C GLY A 113 1.61 -3.08 -0.19
N PHE A 114 2.20 -2.39 -1.18
CA PHE A 114 3.23 -2.99 -2.06
C PHE A 114 4.48 -2.12 -2.25
N SER A 115 4.54 -0.96 -1.62
CA SER A 115 5.63 0.00 -1.85
C SER A 115 7.00 -0.50 -1.43
N SER A 116 7.08 -1.28 -0.36
CA SER A 116 8.33 -1.79 0.22
C SER A 116 8.65 -3.24 -0.12
N ILE A 117 7.74 -3.94 -0.83
CA ILE A 117 7.90 -5.38 -1.12
C ILE A 117 8.78 -5.55 -2.37
N PRO A 118 9.82 -6.39 -2.34
CA PRO A 118 10.55 -6.78 -3.55
C PRO A 118 9.61 -7.39 -4.59
N THR A 119 9.82 -7.08 -5.87
CA THR A 119 8.88 -7.45 -6.94
C THR A 119 8.75 -8.97 -7.09
N ASP A 120 9.82 -9.71 -6.89
CA ASP A 120 9.89 -11.17 -6.92
C ASP A 120 9.14 -11.87 -5.77
N HIS A 121 8.85 -11.16 -4.69
CA HIS A 121 8.05 -11.66 -3.58
C HIS A 121 6.54 -11.46 -3.76
N ILE A 122 6.12 -10.63 -4.71
CA ILE A 122 4.70 -10.27 -4.90
C ILE A 122 3.88 -11.48 -5.36
N GLU A 123 4.29 -12.13 -6.45
CA GLU A 123 3.55 -13.25 -7.02
C GLU A 123 3.37 -14.40 -6.02
N PRO A 124 4.44 -14.96 -5.40
CA PRO A 124 4.28 -16.03 -4.42
C PRO A 124 3.47 -15.60 -3.20
N GLY A 125 3.55 -14.32 -2.79
CA GLY A 125 2.75 -13.78 -1.69
C GLY A 125 1.26 -13.74 -2.03
N ILE A 126 0.89 -13.23 -3.21
CA ILE A 126 -0.51 -13.17 -3.65
C ILE A 126 -1.08 -14.58 -3.87
N GLU A 127 -0.34 -15.52 -4.45
CA GLU A 127 -0.79 -16.89 -4.61
C GLU A 127 -1.10 -17.57 -3.27
N LYS A 128 -0.25 -17.38 -2.26
CA LYS A 128 -0.50 -17.86 -0.90
C LYS A 128 -1.76 -17.22 -0.31
N LEU A 129 -1.89 -15.89 -0.44
CA LEU A 129 -3.05 -15.16 0.06
C LEU A 129 -4.36 -15.69 -0.56
N VAL A 130 -4.38 -15.87 -1.88
CA VAL A 130 -5.54 -16.42 -2.60
C VAL A 130 -5.90 -17.83 -2.13
N ARG A 131 -4.91 -18.71 -1.89
CA ARG A 131 -5.17 -20.03 -1.32
C ARG A 131 -5.81 -19.96 0.08
N LEU A 132 -5.36 -19.02 0.89
CA LEU A 132 -5.92 -18.80 2.23
C LEU A 132 -7.35 -18.25 2.19
N MET A 133 -7.70 -17.43 1.21
CA MET A 133 -9.07 -16.90 1.05
C MET A 133 -10.09 -17.96 0.68
N ARG A 134 -9.68 -19.03 -0.01
CA ARG A 134 -10.57 -20.13 -0.45
C ARG A 134 -10.84 -21.19 0.63
N ARG A 135 -10.18 -21.11 1.77
CA ARG A 135 -10.34 -22.01 2.95
C ARG A 135 -11.20 -21.36 4.02
#